data_2b4df37986a0dcd7f6ac355b07a45dd8
#
_entry.id   2b4df37986a0dcd7f6ac355b07a45dd8
#
_cell.length_a   1.000
_cell.length_b   1.000
_cell.length_c   1.000
_cell.angle_alpha   90.00
_cell.angle_beta   90.00
_cell.angle_gamma   90.00
#
_symmetry.space_group_name_H-M   'P 1'
#
loop_
_entity.id
_entity.type
_entity.pdbx_description
1 polymer ?
#
loop_
_entity_poly.entity_id
_entity_poly.type
_entity_poly.pdbx_seq_one_letter_code
_entity_poly.pdbx_strand_id
1 'polypeptide(L)'
;MLLANPPELGDRIRQLRRAKGYSQAQLAERAKCNRKTIMDLEAGENVAMYTVFRVISALGMALDVVDKRIDLKSLADLVEHDE
;
A
#
# COMPACT_ATOMS: atom_id res chain seq x y z
N MET A 1 -7.11 4.90 8.25
CA MET A 1 -7.28 5.74 7.05
C MET A 1 -7.43 4.87 5.82
N LEU A 2 -8.43 5.14 4.99
CA LEU A 2 -8.66 4.39 3.77
C LEU A 2 -7.93 5.03 2.60
N LEU A 3 -7.42 4.21 1.69
CA LEU A 3 -6.71 4.67 0.50
C LEU A 3 -7.69 4.68 -0.68
N ALA A 4 -7.89 5.84 -1.28
CA ALA A 4 -8.92 6.01 -2.31
C ALA A 4 -8.37 6.38 -3.69
N ASN A 5 -7.06 6.63 -3.81
CA ASN A 5 -6.47 7.04 -5.07
C ASN A 5 -4.98 6.66 -5.12
N PRO A 6 -4.36 6.67 -6.32
CA PRO A 6 -2.96 6.27 -6.45
C PRO A 6 -1.96 7.07 -5.61
N PRO A 7 -2.06 8.40 -5.49
CA PRO A 7 -1.13 9.12 -4.61
C PRO A 7 -1.20 8.69 -3.15
N GLU A 8 -2.39 8.42 -2.64
CA GLU A 8 -2.54 7.95 -1.26
C GLU A 8 -1.90 6.57 -1.07
N LEU A 9 -2.10 5.68 -2.02
CA LEU A 9 -1.45 4.37 -1.98
C LEU A 9 0.07 4.52 -2.06
N GLY A 10 0.55 5.40 -2.94
CA GLY A 10 1.98 5.66 -3.08
C GLY A 10 2.62 6.14 -1.78
N ASP A 11 1.97 7.07 -1.09
CA ASP A 11 2.44 7.56 0.20
C ASP A 11 2.47 6.46 1.25
N ARG A 12 1.46 5.61 1.25
CA ARG A 12 1.39 4.49 2.20
C ARG A 12 2.51 3.49 1.94
N ILE A 13 2.76 3.19 0.68
CA ILE A 13 3.86 2.28 0.31
C ILE A 13 5.19 2.86 0.77
N ARG A 14 5.41 4.16 0.58
CA ARG A 14 6.63 4.82 1.05
C ARG A 14 6.79 4.68 2.56
N GLN A 15 5.74 4.92 3.32
CA GLN A 15 5.77 4.79 4.77
C GLN A 15 6.12 3.37 5.20
N LEU A 16 5.46 2.39 4.59
CA LEU A 16 5.71 0.98 4.89
C LEU A 16 7.13 0.55 4.52
N ARG A 17 7.61 1.01 3.36
CA ARG A 17 8.98 0.75 2.92
C ARG A 17 9.99 1.28 3.94
N ARG A 18 9.81 2.53 4.36
CA ARG A 18 10.71 3.17 5.33
C ARG A 18 10.66 2.47 6.68
N ALA A 19 9.46 2.08 7.11
CA ALA A 19 9.30 1.35 8.37
C ALA A 19 10.04 0.02 8.36
N LYS A 20 10.18 -0.61 7.20
CA LYS A 20 10.95 -1.85 7.07
C LYS A 20 12.43 -1.62 6.82
N GLY A 21 12.85 -0.38 6.68
CA GLY A 21 14.25 -0.04 6.44
C GLY A 21 14.73 -0.31 5.03
N TYR A 22 13.82 -0.38 4.05
CA TYR A 22 14.19 -0.64 2.67
C TYR A 22 14.43 0.67 1.92
N SER A 23 15.48 0.69 1.08
CA SER A 23 15.61 1.70 0.03
C SER A 23 14.63 1.37 -1.10
N GLN A 24 14.43 2.32 -2.00
CA GLN A 24 13.63 2.06 -3.20
C GLN A 24 14.22 0.91 -4.02
N ALA A 25 15.54 0.87 -4.15
CA ALA A 25 16.22 -0.19 -4.88
C ALA A 25 16.03 -1.56 -4.21
N GLN A 26 16.08 -1.61 -2.88
CA GLN A 26 15.88 -2.86 -2.14
C GLN A 26 14.46 -3.37 -2.28
N LEU A 27 13.48 -2.47 -2.21
CA LEU A 27 12.08 -2.88 -2.42
C LEU A 27 11.88 -3.36 -3.87
N ALA A 28 12.46 -2.67 -4.84
CA ALA A 28 12.39 -3.07 -6.24
C ALA A 28 12.93 -4.49 -6.46
N GLU A 29 14.08 -4.78 -5.85
CA GLU A 29 14.67 -6.12 -5.93
C GLU A 29 13.73 -7.18 -5.34
N ARG A 30 13.16 -6.91 -4.17
CA ARG A 30 12.24 -7.85 -3.51
C ARG A 30 10.95 -8.05 -4.30
N ALA A 31 10.47 -7.00 -4.95
CA ALA A 31 9.24 -7.04 -5.76
C ALA A 31 9.49 -7.47 -7.21
N LYS A 32 10.76 -7.72 -7.58
CA LYS A 32 11.16 -8.12 -8.93
C LYS A 32 10.74 -7.10 -9.98
N CYS A 33 10.99 -5.85 -9.70
CA CYS A 33 10.80 -4.74 -10.64
C CYS A 33 12.00 -3.80 -10.56
N ASN A 34 12.01 -2.73 -11.35
CA ASN A 34 13.12 -1.78 -11.30
C ASN A 34 12.82 -0.64 -10.34
N ARG A 35 13.86 0.10 -9.95
CA ARG A 35 13.74 1.21 -9.01
C ARG A 35 12.80 2.29 -9.51
N LYS A 36 12.83 2.58 -10.82
CA LYS A 36 11.95 3.59 -11.42
C LYS A 36 10.48 3.26 -11.19
N THR A 37 10.13 1.98 -11.26
CA THR A 37 8.77 1.52 -10.99
C THR A 37 8.36 1.83 -9.56
N ILE A 38 9.24 1.64 -8.58
CA ILE A 38 8.97 2.00 -7.20
C ILE A 38 8.79 3.51 -7.05
N MET A 39 9.67 4.29 -7.70
CA MET A 39 9.55 5.75 -7.70
C MET A 39 8.21 6.21 -8.25
N ASP A 40 7.80 5.65 -9.39
CA ASP A 40 6.53 5.98 -10.03
C ASP A 40 5.35 5.61 -9.13
N LEU A 41 5.39 4.43 -8.53
CA LEU A 41 4.33 3.96 -7.65
C LEU A 41 4.19 4.88 -6.43
N GLU A 42 5.30 5.24 -5.79
CA GLU A 42 5.29 6.14 -4.64
C GLU A 42 4.84 7.55 -4.99
N ALA A 43 5.04 7.96 -6.24
CA ALA A 43 4.58 9.26 -6.73
C ALA A 43 3.11 9.25 -7.19
N GLY A 44 2.46 8.10 -7.18
CA GLY A 44 1.07 7.99 -7.63
C GLY A 44 0.92 7.90 -9.14
N GLU A 45 1.99 7.59 -9.85
CA GLU A 45 1.96 7.42 -11.29
C GLU A 45 1.37 6.07 -11.68
N ASN A 46 1.06 5.92 -12.97
CA ASN A 46 0.46 4.69 -13.49
C ASN A 46 1.50 3.56 -13.49
N VAL A 47 1.19 2.50 -12.77
CA VAL A 47 2.02 1.30 -12.69
C VAL A 47 1.14 0.09 -12.93
N ALA A 48 1.66 -0.90 -13.64
CA ALA A 48 0.90 -2.11 -13.93
C ALA A 48 0.40 -2.77 -12.64
N MET A 49 -0.84 -3.19 -12.65
CA MET A 49 -1.49 -3.75 -11.46
C MET A 49 -0.74 -4.96 -10.89
N TYR A 50 -0.24 -5.85 -11.75
CA TYR A 50 0.55 -6.99 -11.28
C TYR A 50 1.77 -6.54 -10.48
N THR A 51 2.42 -5.47 -10.93
CA THR A 51 3.59 -4.94 -10.23
C THR A 51 3.20 -4.34 -8.90
N VAL A 52 2.07 -3.62 -8.83
CA VAL A 52 1.56 -3.07 -7.59
C VAL A 52 1.35 -4.18 -6.55
N PHE A 53 0.72 -5.28 -6.95
CA PHE A 53 0.49 -6.41 -6.04
C PHE A 53 1.80 -7.06 -5.60
N ARG A 54 2.78 -7.18 -6.49
CA ARG A 54 4.10 -7.72 -6.10
C ARG A 54 4.79 -6.83 -5.06
N VAL A 55 4.70 -5.51 -5.23
CA VAL A 55 5.28 -4.56 -4.26
C VAL A 55 4.60 -4.71 -2.90
N ILE A 56 3.28 -4.74 -2.88
CA ILE A 56 2.52 -4.88 -1.65
C ILE A 56 2.85 -6.20 -0.96
N SER A 57 2.93 -7.28 -1.72
CA SER A 57 3.32 -8.58 -1.19
C SER A 57 4.75 -8.56 -0.62
N ALA A 58 5.67 -7.88 -1.30
CA ALA A 58 7.06 -7.75 -0.84
C ALA A 58 7.15 -6.99 0.48
N LEU A 59 6.17 -6.15 0.78
CA LEU A 59 6.07 -5.45 2.06
C LEU A 59 5.35 -6.28 3.14
N GLY A 60 4.93 -7.50 2.81
CA GLY A 60 4.20 -8.35 3.75
C GLY A 60 2.76 -7.89 3.96
N MET A 61 2.21 -7.15 3.01
CA MET A 61 0.88 -6.58 3.11
C MET A 61 -0.06 -7.20 2.07
N ALA A 62 -1.34 -6.89 2.19
CA ALA A 62 -2.35 -7.28 1.23
C ALA A 62 -3.36 -6.15 1.06
N LEU A 63 -4.03 -6.12 -0.08
CA LEU A 63 -5.09 -5.15 -0.34
C LEU A 63 -6.45 -5.78 -0.06
N ASP A 64 -7.35 -4.96 0.42
CA ASP A 64 -8.75 -5.31 0.57
C ASP A 64 -9.61 -4.23 -0.05
N VAL A 65 -10.81 -4.59 -0.47
CA VAL A 65 -11.77 -3.65 -1.02
C VAL A 65 -12.88 -3.49 0.01
N VAL A 66 -13.02 -2.26 0.52
CA VAL A 66 -13.96 -1.97 1.61
C VAL A 66 -14.90 -0.87 1.19
N ASP A 67 -16.06 -0.78 1.87
CA ASP A 67 -17.00 0.31 1.65
C ASP A 67 -16.32 1.63 2.05
N LYS A 68 -16.28 2.57 1.14
CA LYS A 68 -15.64 3.87 1.35
C LYS A 68 -16.23 4.65 2.52
N ARG A 69 -17.48 4.38 2.89
CA ARG A 69 -18.15 5.04 4.00
C ARG A 69 -17.75 4.50 5.36
N ILE A 70 -17.04 3.36 5.38
CA ILE A 70 -16.60 2.72 6.62
C ILE A 70 -15.14 3.12 6.85
N ASP A 71 -14.87 3.81 7.98
CA ASP A 71 -13.51 4.14 8.37
C ASP A 71 -13.07 3.26 9.55
N LEU A 72 -11.82 3.41 9.98
CA LEU A 72 -11.28 2.58 11.06
C LEU A 72 -12.04 2.78 12.37
N LYS A 73 -12.52 3.98 12.63
CA LYS A 73 -13.29 4.28 13.84
C LYS A 73 -14.62 3.55 13.80
N SER A 74 -15.31 3.60 12.67
CA SER A 74 -16.58 2.90 12.50
C SER A 74 -16.41 1.40 12.64
N LEU A 75 -15.33 0.84 12.11
CA LEU A 75 -15.03 -0.58 12.26
C LEU A 75 -14.80 -0.96 13.72
N ALA A 76 -14.07 -0.13 14.45
CA ALA A 76 -13.84 -0.36 15.87
C ALA A 76 -15.15 -0.35 16.66
N ASP A 77 -16.04 0.59 16.36
CA ASP A 77 -17.35 0.69 16.98
C ASP A 77 -18.18 -0.57 16.69
N LEU A 78 -18.15 -1.08 15.47
CA LEU A 78 -18.87 -2.28 15.10
C LEU A 78 -18.37 -3.50 15.85
N VAL A 79 -17.07 -3.62 16.01
CA VAL A 79 -16.48 -4.73 16.78
C VAL A 79 -16.92 -4.68 18.23
N GLU A 80 -16.96 -3.50 18.82
CA GLU A 80 -17.41 -3.34 20.21
C GLU A 80 -18.89 -3.70 20.38
N HIS A 81 -19.71 -3.43 19.35
CA HIS A 81 -21.13 -3.72 19.41
C HIS A 81 -21.46 -5.18 19.17
N ASP A 82 -20.55 -5.95 18.64
CA ASP A 82 -20.76 -7.36 18.31
C ASP A 82 -20.68 -8.27 19.53
N GLU A 83 -20.45 -7.70 20.67
CA GLU A 83 -20.48 -8.46 21.91
C GLU A 83 -21.89 -8.49 22.48
#